data_cee302b3ebfae288755030c87743caa4
#
_entry.id   cee302b3ebfae288755030c87743caa4
#
_cell.length_a   1.000
_cell.length_b   1.000
_cell.length_c   1.000
_cell.angle_alpha   90.00
_cell.angle_beta   90.00
_cell.angle_gamma   90.00
#
_symmetry.space_group_name_H-M   'P 1'
#
loop_
_entity.id
_entity.type
_entity.pdbx_description
1 polymer ?
#
loop_
_entity_poly.entity_id
_entity_poly.type
_entity_poly.pdbx_seq_one_letter_code
_entity_poly.pdbx_strand_id
1 'polypeptide(L)'
;MNRLKLPDTDSPDISFITVCYNGLNDTCKLIESIKKTIHSVSYELIVVDNASVRNEAQELQSHYPEIKAIRSEQNLGFAGGNNIGIRQAAGKYIFLINNDTFIEEDGLAYLTERLESNPKTGAVSPKIRFAFPPRNIQFAGFTPLSYVTLRNEVTKRV
;
A
#
# COMPACT_ATOMS: atom_id res chain seq x y z
N MET A 1 -23.60 8.25 -23.28
CA MET A 1 -22.91 9.36 -22.64
C MET A 1 -22.75 9.02 -21.16
N ASN A 2 -21.64 8.37 -20.78
CA ASN A 2 -21.34 8.11 -19.36
C ASN A 2 -20.84 9.43 -18.76
N ARG A 3 -21.65 10.03 -17.88
CA ARG A 3 -21.17 11.12 -17.03
C ARG A 3 -20.10 10.55 -16.09
N LEU A 4 -18.87 10.98 -16.26
CA LEU A 4 -17.83 10.84 -15.22
C LEU A 4 -18.41 11.40 -13.91
N LYS A 5 -18.59 10.54 -12.92
CA LYS A 5 -18.95 10.94 -11.57
C LYS A 5 -17.79 11.82 -11.07
N LEU A 6 -18.06 13.06 -10.73
CA LEU A 6 -17.10 13.89 -9.98
C LEU A 6 -16.79 13.13 -8.66
N PRO A 7 -15.52 13.13 -8.21
CA PRO A 7 -15.18 12.49 -6.94
C PRO A 7 -16.04 13.10 -5.84
N ASP A 8 -16.63 12.21 -5.02
CA ASP A 8 -17.33 12.60 -3.80
C ASP A 8 -16.32 13.35 -2.93
N THR A 9 -16.67 14.52 -2.45
CA THR A 9 -15.78 15.36 -1.63
C THR A 9 -15.43 14.70 -0.28
N ASP A 10 -16.05 13.60 0.05
CA ASP A 10 -15.84 12.80 1.28
C ASP A 10 -14.94 11.57 1.09
N SER A 11 -14.52 11.26 -0.13
CA SER A 11 -13.65 10.09 -0.39
C SER A 11 -12.19 10.44 -0.06
N PRO A 12 -11.42 9.54 0.58
CA PRO A 12 -10.00 9.76 0.85
C PRO A 12 -9.19 9.82 -0.45
N ASP A 13 -8.04 10.51 -0.39
CA ASP A 13 -7.11 10.56 -1.53
C ASP A 13 -6.50 9.18 -1.78
N ILE A 14 -6.15 8.47 -0.71
CA ILE A 14 -5.44 7.19 -0.80
C ILE A 14 -6.12 6.11 0.05
N SER A 15 -6.29 4.91 -0.52
CA SER A 15 -6.53 3.69 0.24
C SER A 15 -5.23 2.93 0.39
N PHE A 16 -4.64 2.92 1.60
CA PHE A 16 -3.59 1.98 1.94
C PHE A 16 -4.18 0.58 2.08
N ILE A 17 -3.57 -0.39 1.43
CA ILE A 17 -3.97 -1.80 1.52
C ILE A 17 -2.76 -2.62 1.93
N THR A 18 -2.90 -3.38 2.99
CA THR A 18 -1.90 -4.33 3.45
C THR A 18 -2.53 -5.68 3.75
N VAL A 19 -1.76 -6.74 3.52
CA VAL A 19 -2.17 -8.12 3.79
C VAL A 19 -1.30 -8.66 4.91
N CYS A 20 -1.91 -9.15 5.98
CA CYS A 20 -1.22 -9.85 7.05
C CYS A 20 -1.55 -11.35 7.03
N TYR A 21 -0.58 -12.15 7.44
CA TYR A 21 -0.73 -13.58 7.67
C TYR A 21 0.21 -14.01 8.81
N ASN A 22 -0.33 -14.21 10.00
CA ASN A 22 0.42 -14.46 11.25
C ASN A 22 1.48 -13.37 11.52
N GLY A 23 1.14 -12.10 11.25
CA GLY A 23 2.05 -10.97 11.27
C GLY A 23 1.56 -9.75 12.04
N LEU A 24 0.73 -9.96 13.08
CA LEU A 24 0.09 -8.89 13.85
C LEU A 24 1.06 -7.80 14.30
N ASN A 25 2.21 -8.17 14.90
CA ASN A 25 3.16 -7.20 15.45
C ASN A 25 3.75 -6.28 14.38
N ASP A 26 4.08 -6.82 13.21
CA ASP A 26 4.64 -6.01 12.12
C ASP A 26 3.57 -5.15 11.49
N THR A 27 2.35 -5.68 11.35
CA THR A 27 1.18 -4.92 10.90
C THR A 27 0.89 -3.73 11.82
N CYS A 28 0.97 -3.91 13.16
CA CYS A 28 0.83 -2.80 14.11
C CYS A 28 1.91 -1.73 13.91
N LYS A 29 3.17 -2.12 13.74
CA LYS A 29 4.28 -1.16 13.48
C LYS A 29 4.04 -0.37 12.20
N LEU A 30 3.56 -1.04 11.14
CA LEU A 30 3.20 -0.36 9.90
C LEU A 30 2.11 0.68 10.14
N ILE A 31 0.99 0.30 10.79
CA ILE A 31 -0.13 1.19 11.11
C ILE A 31 0.38 2.42 11.86
N GLU A 32 1.16 2.22 12.92
CA GLU A 32 1.71 3.31 13.72
C GLU A 32 2.64 4.22 12.89
N SER A 33 3.45 3.65 11.98
CA SER A 33 4.31 4.45 11.13
C SER A 33 3.50 5.32 10.15
N ILE A 34 2.43 4.80 9.57
CA ILE A 34 1.53 5.54 8.69
C ILE A 34 0.88 6.70 9.48
N LYS A 35 0.27 6.40 10.62
CA LYS A 35 -0.39 7.41 11.48
C LYS A 35 0.55 8.52 11.93
N LYS A 36 1.80 8.16 12.25
CA LYS A 36 2.82 9.10 12.70
C LYS A 36 3.36 9.98 11.57
N THR A 37 3.45 9.44 10.36
CA THR A 37 4.25 10.06 9.30
C THR A 37 3.38 10.74 8.24
N ILE A 38 2.22 10.17 7.89
CA ILE A 38 1.42 10.65 6.77
C ILE A 38 0.45 11.75 7.21
N HIS A 39 0.65 12.95 6.66
CA HIS A 39 -0.14 14.15 6.95
C HIS A 39 -0.44 14.99 5.70
N SER A 40 0.20 14.68 4.55
CA SER A 40 0.08 15.49 3.33
C SER A 40 -1.15 15.16 2.49
N VAL A 41 -1.82 14.04 2.77
CA VAL A 41 -3.00 13.54 2.04
C VAL A 41 -4.01 12.93 2.99
N SER A 42 -5.28 12.93 2.61
CA SER A 42 -6.29 12.15 3.33
C SER A 42 -6.20 10.66 2.96
N TYR A 43 -6.41 9.78 3.92
CA TYR A 43 -6.31 8.34 3.65
C TYR A 43 -7.27 7.50 4.48
N GLU A 44 -7.54 6.31 3.98
CA GLU A 44 -8.06 5.18 4.74
C GLU A 44 -7.01 4.06 4.80
N LEU A 45 -7.11 3.19 5.80
CA LEU A 45 -6.23 2.04 5.95
C LEU A 45 -7.05 0.75 6.01
N ILE A 46 -6.80 -0.13 5.06
CA ILE A 46 -7.47 -1.43 4.92
C ILE A 46 -6.45 -2.53 5.18
N VAL A 47 -6.70 -3.33 6.19
CA VAL A 47 -5.87 -4.49 6.54
C VAL A 47 -6.64 -5.76 6.26
N VAL A 48 -6.07 -6.65 5.47
CA VAL A 48 -6.66 -7.95 5.16
C VAL A 48 -5.90 -9.04 5.91
N ASP A 49 -6.53 -9.63 6.92
CA ASP A 49 -6.07 -10.85 7.57
C ASP A 49 -6.36 -12.04 6.66
N ASN A 50 -5.32 -12.59 6.07
CA ASN A 50 -5.37 -13.61 5.04
C ASN A 50 -5.45 -15.03 5.65
N ALA A 51 -6.40 -15.24 6.56
CA ALA A 51 -6.62 -16.47 7.33
C ALA A 51 -5.48 -16.82 8.30
N SER A 52 -5.04 -15.86 9.10
CA SER A 52 -4.11 -16.11 10.22
C SER A 52 -4.67 -17.13 11.21
N VAL A 53 -3.80 -17.84 11.92
CA VAL A 53 -4.20 -18.83 12.94
C VAL A 53 -5.10 -18.21 14.01
N ARG A 54 -4.74 -16.99 14.47
CA ARG A 54 -5.61 -16.16 15.29
C ARG A 54 -6.41 -15.23 14.41
N ASN A 55 -7.53 -14.71 14.92
CA ASN A 55 -8.28 -13.68 14.23
C ASN A 55 -7.60 -12.31 14.39
N GLU A 56 -6.52 -12.09 13.61
CA GLU A 56 -5.76 -10.84 13.67
C GLU A 56 -6.58 -9.63 13.22
N ALA A 57 -7.56 -9.82 12.32
CA ALA A 57 -8.47 -8.75 11.93
C ALA A 57 -9.27 -8.22 13.12
N GLN A 58 -9.79 -9.10 13.97
CA GLN A 58 -10.53 -8.69 15.17
C GLN A 58 -9.63 -7.98 16.17
N GLU A 59 -8.43 -8.48 16.38
CA GLU A 59 -7.44 -7.85 17.29
C GLU A 59 -7.06 -6.45 16.78
N LEU A 60 -6.78 -6.32 15.48
CA LEU A 60 -6.46 -5.04 14.84
C LEU A 60 -7.62 -4.05 14.93
N GLN A 61 -8.85 -4.47 14.63
CA GLN A 61 -10.03 -3.61 14.72
C GLN A 61 -10.29 -3.12 16.13
N SER A 62 -9.95 -3.92 17.15
CA SER A 62 -10.10 -3.54 18.56
C SER A 62 -9.05 -2.50 18.99
N HIS A 63 -7.82 -2.59 18.48
CA HIS A 63 -6.73 -1.66 18.80
C HIS A 63 -6.79 -0.37 17.99
N TYR A 64 -7.29 -0.46 16.75
CA TYR A 64 -7.36 0.64 15.77
C TYR A 64 -8.78 0.73 15.21
N PRO A 65 -9.73 1.36 15.94
CA PRO A 65 -11.12 1.46 15.48
C PRO A 65 -11.30 2.18 14.15
N GLU A 66 -10.36 3.05 13.80
CA GLU A 66 -10.36 3.86 12.58
C GLU A 66 -9.95 3.12 11.31
N ILE A 67 -9.31 1.95 11.42
CA ILE A 67 -8.95 1.15 10.25
C ILE A 67 -10.11 0.24 9.81
N LYS A 68 -10.02 -0.29 8.61
CA LYS A 68 -10.92 -1.34 8.11
C LYS A 68 -10.20 -2.68 8.11
N ALA A 69 -10.42 -3.49 9.13
CA ALA A 69 -9.82 -4.83 9.22
C ALA A 69 -10.80 -5.88 8.67
N ILE A 70 -10.33 -6.70 7.73
CA ILE A 70 -11.14 -7.69 7.00
C ILE A 70 -10.48 -9.04 7.16
N ARG A 71 -11.24 -10.06 7.58
CA ARG A 71 -10.75 -11.43 7.62
C ARG A 71 -11.15 -12.20 6.37
N SER A 72 -10.20 -12.90 5.77
CA SER A 72 -10.43 -13.91 4.73
C SER A 72 -10.67 -15.28 5.36
N GLU A 73 -11.56 -16.06 4.79
CA GLU A 73 -11.83 -17.45 5.22
C GLU A 73 -10.67 -18.41 4.92
N GLN A 74 -9.85 -18.08 3.94
CA GLN A 74 -8.71 -18.89 3.50
C GLN A 74 -7.54 -18.02 3.05
N ASN A 75 -6.33 -18.57 3.09
CA ASN A 75 -5.16 -17.88 2.58
C ASN A 75 -5.17 -17.87 1.05
N LEU A 76 -5.44 -16.71 0.47
CA LEU A 76 -5.51 -16.46 -0.97
C LEU A 76 -4.18 -16.00 -1.57
N GLY A 77 -3.09 -16.06 -0.79
CA GLY A 77 -1.80 -15.51 -1.16
C GLY A 77 -1.81 -13.98 -1.24
N PHE A 78 -0.68 -13.42 -1.64
CA PHE A 78 -0.48 -11.96 -1.66
C PHE A 78 -1.48 -11.25 -2.59
N ALA A 79 -1.58 -11.69 -3.83
CA ALA A 79 -2.46 -11.05 -4.81
C ALA A 79 -3.94 -11.18 -4.45
N GLY A 80 -4.37 -12.35 -3.96
CA GLY A 80 -5.75 -12.60 -3.55
C GLY A 80 -6.16 -11.73 -2.37
N GLY A 81 -5.29 -11.62 -1.35
CA GLY A 81 -5.50 -10.75 -0.19
C GLY A 81 -5.60 -9.27 -0.60
N ASN A 82 -4.66 -8.78 -1.41
CA ASN A 82 -4.73 -7.41 -1.93
C ASN A 82 -6.02 -7.15 -2.70
N ASN A 83 -6.49 -8.09 -3.52
CA ASN A 83 -7.73 -7.95 -4.27
C ASN A 83 -8.97 -7.85 -3.36
N ILE A 84 -8.95 -8.47 -2.16
CA ILE A 84 -10.01 -8.24 -1.16
C ILE A 84 -10.01 -6.77 -0.73
N GLY A 85 -8.84 -6.24 -0.36
CA GLY A 85 -8.70 -4.84 0.06
C GLY A 85 -9.09 -3.86 -1.04
N ILE A 86 -8.63 -4.08 -2.29
CA ILE A 86 -8.94 -3.23 -3.45
C ILE A 86 -10.46 -3.10 -3.67
N ARG A 87 -11.22 -4.19 -3.52
CA ARG A 87 -12.68 -4.16 -3.66
C ARG A 87 -13.39 -3.33 -2.59
N GLN A 88 -12.72 -3.04 -1.49
CA GLN A 88 -13.24 -2.30 -0.35
C GLN A 88 -12.73 -0.86 -0.27
N ALA A 89 -11.81 -0.51 -1.16
CA ALA A 89 -11.17 0.80 -1.21
C ALA A 89 -12.13 1.86 -1.76
N ALA A 90 -12.13 3.03 -1.13
CA ALA A 90 -12.88 4.21 -1.54
C ALA A 90 -11.97 5.35 -2.02
N GLY A 91 -10.65 5.23 -1.80
CA GLY A 91 -9.67 6.24 -2.17
C GLY A 91 -9.49 6.40 -3.68
N LYS A 92 -9.15 7.62 -4.08
CA LYS A 92 -8.81 7.94 -5.48
C LYS A 92 -7.64 7.11 -5.98
N TYR A 93 -6.66 6.86 -5.12
CA TYR A 93 -5.47 6.04 -5.40
C TYR A 93 -5.39 4.85 -4.48
N ILE A 94 -4.85 3.74 -4.99
CA ILE A 94 -4.56 2.54 -4.22
C ILE A 94 -3.07 2.49 -3.91
N PHE A 95 -2.71 2.36 -2.64
CA PHE A 95 -1.34 2.18 -2.19
C PHE A 95 -1.18 0.78 -1.57
N LEU A 96 -0.59 -0.15 -2.34
CA LEU A 96 -0.28 -1.49 -1.85
C LEU A 96 1.03 -1.47 -1.06
N ILE A 97 1.01 -1.92 0.17
CA ILE A 97 2.17 -1.91 1.07
C ILE A 97 2.26 -3.23 1.86
N ASN A 98 3.46 -3.80 1.94
CA ASN A 98 3.69 -4.98 2.74
C ASN A 98 3.58 -4.67 4.25
N ASN A 99 3.02 -5.60 5.02
CA ASN A 99 2.80 -5.41 6.45
C ASN A 99 4.10 -5.39 7.28
N ASP A 100 5.22 -5.83 6.73
CA ASP A 100 6.55 -5.84 7.34
C ASP A 100 7.42 -4.62 6.97
N THR A 101 6.77 -3.57 6.48
CA THR A 101 7.41 -2.29 6.14
C THR A 101 7.00 -1.18 7.10
N PHE A 102 7.67 -0.04 7.02
CA PHE A 102 7.28 1.19 7.71
C PHE A 102 7.63 2.42 6.88
N ILE A 103 6.91 3.51 7.11
CA ILE A 103 7.11 4.77 6.41
C ILE A 103 7.89 5.73 7.32
N GLU A 104 9.02 6.23 6.83
CA GLU A 104 9.88 7.17 7.57
C GLU A 104 9.63 8.63 7.15
N GLU A 105 9.22 8.87 5.91
CA GLU A 105 9.03 10.21 5.34
C GLU A 105 7.71 10.29 4.58
N ASP A 106 7.03 11.44 4.68
CA ASP A 106 5.79 11.70 3.95
C ASP A 106 6.09 12.19 2.53
N GLY A 107 6.14 11.25 1.60
CA GLY A 107 6.35 11.51 0.17
C GLY A 107 5.10 11.33 -0.69
N LEU A 108 3.91 11.14 -0.08
CA LEU A 108 2.71 10.74 -0.83
C LEU A 108 2.19 11.84 -1.74
N ALA A 109 2.22 13.09 -1.31
CA ALA A 109 1.84 14.22 -2.17
C ALA A 109 2.66 14.25 -3.45
N TYR A 110 3.98 13.97 -3.37
CA TYR A 110 4.84 13.88 -4.53
C TYR A 110 4.48 12.71 -5.45
N LEU A 111 4.15 11.54 -4.89
CA LEU A 111 3.75 10.38 -5.69
C LEU A 111 2.41 10.61 -6.41
N THR A 112 1.44 11.22 -5.73
CA THR A 112 0.14 11.57 -6.35
C THR A 112 0.30 12.63 -7.43
N GLU A 113 1.11 13.66 -7.21
CA GLU A 113 1.45 14.65 -8.22
C GLU A 113 2.07 14.01 -9.48
N ARG A 114 2.94 13.01 -9.31
CA ARG A 114 3.53 12.28 -10.45
C ARG A 114 2.49 11.49 -11.24
N LEU A 115 1.48 10.92 -10.60
CA LEU A 115 0.35 10.27 -11.28
C LEU A 115 -0.51 11.27 -12.04
N GLU A 116 -0.75 12.45 -11.46
CA GLU A 116 -1.62 13.47 -12.05
C GLU A 116 -0.94 14.23 -13.20
N SER A 117 0.38 14.47 -13.09
CA SER A 117 1.13 15.24 -14.10
C SER A 117 1.26 14.54 -15.44
N ASN A 118 1.04 13.22 -15.51
CA ASN A 118 1.15 12.46 -16.75
C ASN A 118 0.03 11.41 -16.86
N PRO A 119 -0.99 11.62 -17.71
CA PRO A 119 -2.12 10.70 -17.85
C PRO A 119 -1.76 9.32 -18.41
N LYS A 120 -0.52 9.13 -18.89
CA LYS A 120 0.00 7.82 -19.30
C LYS A 120 0.64 7.05 -18.14
N THR A 121 0.83 7.68 -16.98
CA THR A 121 1.39 7.01 -15.80
C THR A 121 0.29 6.21 -15.10
N GLY A 122 0.38 4.89 -15.17
CA GLY A 122 -0.58 3.98 -14.53
C GLY A 122 -0.18 3.58 -13.10
N ALA A 123 1.10 3.69 -12.75
CA ALA A 123 1.60 3.36 -11.41
C ALA A 123 2.90 4.10 -11.10
N VAL A 124 3.13 4.36 -9.82
CA VAL A 124 4.38 4.91 -9.28
C VAL A 124 4.79 4.07 -8.07
N SER A 125 6.08 4.03 -7.78
CA SER A 125 6.60 3.37 -6.59
C SER A 125 7.62 4.27 -5.89
N PRO A 126 7.59 4.36 -4.55
CA PRO A 126 8.64 5.02 -3.82
C PRO A 126 9.94 4.21 -3.90
N LYS A 127 11.04 4.86 -3.53
CA LYS A 127 12.30 4.18 -3.25
C LYS A 127 12.15 3.37 -1.96
N ILE A 128 12.57 2.10 -1.99
CA ILE A 128 12.54 1.22 -0.83
C ILE A 128 13.97 0.96 -0.35
N ARG A 129 14.18 1.06 0.95
CA ARG A 129 15.44 0.73 1.63
C ARG A 129 15.27 -0.47 2.56
N PHE A 130 16.34 -1.17 2.83
CA PHE A 130 16.33 -2.15 3.91
C PHE A 130 16.16 -1.46 5.26
N ALA A 131 15.36 -2.04 6.15
CA ALA A 131 15.06 -1.48 7.46
C ALA A 131 16.29 -1.39 8.38
N PHE A 132 17.25 -2.32 8.23
CA PHE A 132 18.43 -2.44 9.09
C PHE A 132 19.70 -1.92 8.41
N PRO A 133 20.66 -1.42 9.18
CA PRO A 133 21.97 -0.99 8.65
C PRO A 133 22.62 -2.08 7.79
N PRO A 134 23.28 -1.67 6.71
CA PRO A 134 23.61 -0.30 6.27
C PRO A 134 22.48 0.44 5.52
N ARG A 135 21.23 0.03 5.57
CA ARG A 135 20.05 0.67 4.93
C ARG A 135 20.23 0.92 3.43
N ASN A 136 20.86 -0.02 2.77
CA ASN A 136 21.05 0.04 1.32
C ASN A 136 19.69 0.10 0.60
N ILE A 137 19.71 0.64 -0.61
CA ILE A 137 18.51 0.66 -1.45
C ILE A 137 18.16 -0.78 -1.84
N GLN A 138 16.94 -1.19 -1.50
CA GLN A 138 16.36 -2.47 -1.92
C GLN A 138 15.75 -2.35 -3.31
N PHE A 139 15.04 -1.24 -3.56
CA PHE A 139 14.35 -0.99 -4.81
C PHE A 139 14.32 0.52 -5.11
N ALA A 140 14.63 0.89 -6.35
CA ALA A 140 14.54 2.27 -6.85
C ALA A 140 13.94 2.32 -8.27
N GLY A 141 13.20 1.30 -8.67
CA GLY A 141 12.58 1.19 -9.99
C GLY A 141 13.15 0.06 -10.83
N PHE A 142 12.74 0.05 -12.10
CA PHE A 142 13.20 -0.91 -13.09
C PHE A 142 13.85 -0.18 -14.28
N THR A 143 14.79 -0.84 -14.93
CA THR A 143 15.23 -0.43 -16.26
C THR A 143 14.09 -0.57 -17.27
N PRO A 144 14.13 0.15 -18.42
CA PRO A 144 13.19 -0.11 -19.50
C PRO A 144 13.18 -1.59 -19.89
N LEU A 145 12.02 -2.09 -20.27
CA LEU A 145 11.87 -3.46 -20.74
C LEU A 145 12.68 -3.64 -22.03
N SER A 146 13.53 -4.66 -22.08
CA SER A 146 14.22 -5.02 -23.33
C SER A 146 13.24 -5.59 -24.34
N TYR A 147 13.18 -5.02 -25.53
CA TYR A 147 12.33 -5.53 -26.62
C TYR A 147 12.78 -6.88 -27.18
N VAL A 148 14.02 -7.29 -26.87
CA VAL A 148 14.58 -8.57 -27.35
C VAL A 148 14.36 -9.70 -26.36
N THR A 149 14.63 -9.46 -25.07
CA THR A 149 14.56 -10.49 -24.03
C THR A 149 13.28 -10.42 -23.21
N LEU A 150 12.49 -9.35 -23.33
CA LEU A 150 11.32 -9.03 -22.50
C LEU A 150 11.65 -9.03 -21.00
N ARG A 151 12.89 -8.65 -20.66
CA ARG A 151 13.37 -8.57 -19.27
C ARG A 151 13.73 -7.13 -18.92
N ASN A 152 13.58 -6.83 -17.67
CA ASN A 152 14.08 -5.63 -17.02
C ASN A 152 14.93 -6.01 -15.79
N GLU A 153 15.67 -5.05 -15.28
CA GLU A 153 16.48 -5.21 -14.08
C GLU A 153 16.04 -4.22 -13.00
N VAL A 154 16.11 -4.65 -11.75
CA VAL A 154 15.85 -3.77 -10.61
C VAL A 154 16.95 -2.73 -10.50
N THR A 155 16.59 -1.47 -10.51
CA THR A 155 17.52 -0.36 -10.30
C THR A 155 17.77 -0.18 -8.80
N LYS A 156 19.03 -0.21 -8.39
CA LYS A 156 19.49 0.05 -7.01
C LYS A 156 20.31 1.33 -6.89
N ARG A 157 20.37 2.12 -7.96
CA ARG A 157 21.08 3.41 -8.00
C ARG A 157 20.06 4.55 -8.16
N VAL A 158 20.38 5.67 -7.54
CA VAL A 158 19.67 6.95 -7.66
C VAL A 158 20.63 7.95 -8.26
#